data_853e9be1edfd16df53504967bc39952c
#
_entry.id   853e9be1edfd16df53504967bc39952c
#
_cell.length_a   1.000
_cell.length_b   1.000
_cell.length_c   1.000
_cell.angle_alpha   90.00
_cell.angle_beta   90.00
_cell.angle_gamma   90.00
#
_symmetry.space_group_name_H-M   'P 1'
#
loop_
_entity.id
_entity.type
_entity.pdbx_description
1 polymer ?
#
loop_
_entity_poly.entity_id
_entity_poly.type
_entity_poly.pdbx_seq_one_letter_code
_entity_poly.pdbx_strand_id
1 'polypeptide(L)'
;MTLIKSISGIRGLIDSSLNIDLIVRYVQAFSNLSPLGKILLARDTRNSGSKYINHSIDLLNRTGRETINSDIIPTPTAQFVIIKNKYAGGIVFTASHNPSDWNGMKFINSNGTFLDHEQFKKLEEEFNNCPTISTTIDSDLIVEENDSLKSIDSHINNVLNLNIINKEMIKDRKHKVVVDCVNGATSVALPKLLENLGCDVIKINSDYNENFGRSPEPIPKNLSQLSAAVINNNADIGFATDPDGDRLSIVDNQGNPLGEETTLGLCVFYILKYFKEYRKHPIVTNLSTSLVSEQISKKFNTPFIRTAVGEINVVKRMEKEGSLLGGEGNGGVILKDSHLGRDSLVGAAIVLNLLAIETIKINELFDALPKYYIHKSSVALKPKNENFENKIKEYFIEDEINESDGLKIIRQNEWIHIRKSNTEPILRIISESESVARSKELVEIIKNEIK
;
A
#
# COMPACT_ATOMS: atom_id res chain seq x y z
N MET A 1 12.93 -3.34 -21.80
CA MET A 1 12.44 -3.82 -20.50
C MET A 1 10.97 -4.18 -20.62
N THR A 2 10.52 -5.18 -19.89
CA THR A 2 9.19 -5.78 -20.06
C THR A 2 8.13 -4.99 -19.32
N LEU A 3 6.94 -4.83 -19.92
CA LEU A 3 5.74 -4.36 -19.23
C LEU A 3 5.39 -5.37 -18.12
N ILE A 4 5.15 -4.88 -16.92
CA ILE A 4 4.73 -5.69 -15.76
C ILE A 4 3.21 -5.66 -15.70
N LYS A 5 2.60 -6.85 -15.75
CA LYS A 5 1.16 -7.04 -15.63
C LYS A 5 0.86 -7.92 -14.42
N SER A 6 0.04 -7.43 -13.51
CA SER A 6 -0.36 -8.15 -12.30
C SER A 6 -1.72 -7.70 -11.82
N ILE A 7 -2.30 -8.42 -10.86
CA ILE A 7 -3.54 -8.01 -10.16
C ILE A 7 -3.41 -6.65 -9.46
N SER A 8 -2.18 -6.17 -9.22
CA SER A 8 -1.93 -4.83 -8.66
C SER A 8 -1.87 -3.73 -9.74
N GLY A 9 -2.24 -4.05 -10.99
CA GLY A 9 -2.22 -3.15 -12.12
C GLY A 9 -1.07 -3.40 -13.08
N ILE A 10 -0.86 -2.44 -13.96
CA ILE A 10 0.10 -2.48 -15.05
C ILE A 10 1.17 -1.44 -14.79
N ARG A 11 2.44 -1.78 -14.98
CA ARG A 11 3.57 -0.86 -14.78
C ARG A 11 4.59 -1.02 -15.88
N GLY A 12 5.24 0.08 -16.26
CA GLY A 12 6.30 0.05 -17.26
C GLY A 12 7.14 1.31 -17.22
N LEU A 13 8.23 1.30 -17.98
CA LEU A 13 9.05 2.47 -18.24
C LEU A 13 8.29 3.44 -19.15
N ILE A 14 8.26 4.70 -18.75
CA ILE A 14 7.59 5.80 -19.46
C ILE A 14 8.14 5.89 -20.88
N ASP A 15 7.24 6.08 -21.86
CA ASP A 15 7.51 6.19 -23.29
C ASP A 15 8.29 5.03 -23.93
N SER A 16 8.48 3.93 -23.18
CA SER A 16 9.12 2.70 -23.65
C SER A 16 8.12 1.54 -23.61
N SER A 17 8.08 0.80 -22.50
CA SER A 17 7.12 -0.29 -22.31
C SER A 17 5.72 0.17 -21.93
N LEU A 18 5.56 1.41 -21.45
CA LEU A 18 4.29 2.05 -21.14
C LEU A 18 4.16 3.32 -22.00
N ASN A 19 3.44 3.23 -23.10
CA ASN A 19 3.18 4.32 -24.03
C ASN A 19 1.68 4.70 -24.09
N ILE A 20 1.36 5.79 -24.74
CA ILE A 20 -0.01 6.32 -24.82
C ILE A 20 -0.98 5.32 -25.48
N ASP A 21 -0.59 4.67 -26.57
CA ASP A 21 -1.48 3.70 -27.27
C ASP A 21 -1.88 2.56 -26.36
N LEU A 22 -0.94 2.06 -25.57
CA LEU A 22 -1.21 1.02 -24.58
C LEU A 22 -2.15 1.54 -23.49
N ILE A 23 -1.92 2.74 -22.98
CA ILE A 23 -2.75 3.34 -21.92
C ILE A 23 -4.19 3.51 -22.39
N VAL A 24 -4.42 4.14 -23.54
CA VAL A 24 -5.80 4.39 -24.02
C VAL A 24 -6.54 3.10 -24.33
N ARG A 25 -5.86 2.07 -24.81
CA ARG A 25 -6.48 0.75 -25.00
C ARG A 25 -6.90 0.10 -23.68
N TYR A 26 -6.08 0.19 -22.62
CA TYR A 26 -6.48 -0.31 -21.30
C TYR A 26 -7.61 0.52 -20.67
N VAL A 27 -7.59 1.84 -20.87
CA VAL A 27 -8.70 2.72 -20.43
C VAL A 27 -10.00 2.34 -21.14
N GLN A 28 -9.95 2.10 -22.45
CA GLN A 28 -11.12 1.64 -23.21
C GLN A 28 -11.61 0.27 -22.72
N ALA A 29 -10.72 -0.69 -22.58
CA ALA A 29 -11.03 -2.03 -22.08
C ALA A 29 -11.69 -1.98 -20.68
N PHE A 30 -11.11 -1.18 -19.77
CA PHE A 30 -11.68 -0.99 -18.45
C PHE A 30 -13.05 -0.32 -18.50
N SER A 31 -13.22 0.69 -19.35
CA SER A 31 -14.51 1.37 -19.55
C SER A 31 -15.59 0.43 -20.06
N ASN A 32 -15.25 -0.45 -21.01
CA ASN A 32 -16.18 -1.43 -21.57
C ASN A 32 -16.68 -2.44 -20.53
N LEU A 33 -15.81 -2.82 -19.59
CA LEU A 33 -16.12 -3.78 -18.51
C LEU A 33 -16.77 -3.13 -17.28
N SER A 34 -16.66 -1.82 -17.14
CA SER A 34 -17.21 -1.09 -16.00
C SER A 34 -18.72 -0.89 -16.15
N PRO A 35 -19.49 -0.86 -15.04
CA PRO A 35 -20.90 -0.48 -15.06
C PRO A 35 -21.12 0.87 -15.75
N LEU A 36 -22.37 1.19 -16.10
CA LEU A 36 -22.72 2.54 -16.56
C LEU A 36 -22.50 3.56 -15.45
N GLY A 37 -21.99 4.74 -15.80
CA GLY A 37 -21.72 5.84 -14.85
C GLY A 37 -20.35 6.46 -15.05
N LYS A 38 -19.98 7.34 -14.13
CA LYS A 38 -18.73 8.12 -14.19
C LYS A 38 -17.51 7.27 -13.83
N ILE A 39 -16.42 7.47 -14.56
CA ILE A 39 -15.11 6.89 -14.25
C ILE A 39 -14.22 7.97 -13.65
N LEU A 40 -13.65 7.69 -12.47
CA LEU A 40 -12.68 8.56 -11.82
C LEU A 40 -11.29 8.33 -12.42
N LEU A 41 -10.58 9.42 -12.71
CA LEU A 41 -9.19 9.41 -13.14
C LEU A 41 -8.36 10.20 -12.13
N ALA A 42 -7.31 9.58 -11.62
CA ALA A 42 -6.39 10.16 -10.65
C ALA A 42 -4.95 9.76 -10.97
N ARG A 43 -3.98 10.41 -10.31
CA ARG A 43 -2.55 10.12 -10.48
C ARG A 43 -1.75 10.42 -9.22
N ASP A 44 -0.55 9.89 -9.16
CA ASP A 44 0.50 10.44 -8.29
C ASP A 44 1.20 11.65 -8.96
N THR A 45 2.32 12.07 -8.40
CA THR A 45 3.03 13.29 -8.84
C THR A 45 3.94 13.08 -10.05
N ARG A 46 4.03 11.86 -10.63
CA ARG A 46 4.84 11.62 -11.84
C ARG A 46 4.37 12.48 -13.01
N ASN A 47 5.28 13.13 -13.72
CA ASN A 47 4.98 14.04 -14.84
C ASN A 47 4.13 13.41 -15.94
N SER A 48 4.40 12.17 -16.30
CA SER A 48 3.64 11.47 -17.34
C SER A 48 2.15 11.27 -17.00
N GLY A 49 1.79 11.33 -15.69
CA GLY A 49 0.42 11.09 -15.22
C GLY A 49 -0.58 12.10 -15.77
N SER A 50 -0.22 13.40 -15.88
CA SER A 50 -1.09 14.42 -16.46
C SER A 50 -1.41 14.12 -17.93
N LYS A 51 -0.39 13.77 -18.72
CA LYS A 51 -0.55 13.37 -20.12
C LYS A 51 -1.49 12.15 -20.23
N TYR A 52 -1.35 11.16 -19.34
CA TYR A 52 -2.19 9.97 -19.33
C TYR A 52 -3.65 10.29 -18.99
N ILE A 53 -3.89 11.15 -18.01
CA ILE A 53 -5.25 11.61 -17.67
C ILE A 53 -5.90 12.30 -18.87
N ASN A 54 -5.22 13.25 -19.52
CA ASN A 54 -5.77 14.02 -20.63
C ASN A 54 -6.19 13.11 -21.80
N HIS A 55 -5.31 12.18 -22.20
CA HIS A 55 -5.64 11.20 -23.25
C HIS A 55 -6.80 10.27 -22.84
N SER A 56 -6.90 9.92 -21.57
CA SER A 56 -7.99 9.09 -21.07
C SER A 56 -9.32 9.82 -21.06
N ILE A 57 -9.35 11.09 -20.67
CA ILE A 57 -10.55 11.94 -20.71
C ILE A 57 -11.05 12.11 -22.14
N ASP A 58 -10.14 12.44 -23.08
CA ASP A 58 -10.53 12.58 -24.49
C ASP A 58 -11.16 11.30 -25.05
N LEU A 59 -10.48 10.15 -24.81
CA LEU A 59 -11.00 8.86 -25.25
C LEU A 59 -12.40 8.58 -24.66
N LEU A 60 -12.55 8.71 -23.34
CA LEU A 60 -13.79 8.40 -22.64
C LEU A 60 -14.93 9.31 -23.07
N ASN A 61 -14.67 10.61 -23.25
CA ASN A 61 -15.65 11.58 -23.76
C ASN A 61 -16.11 11.21 -25.18
N ARG A 62 -15.20 10.85 -26.09
CA ARG A 62 -15.53 10.42 -27.46
C ARG A 62 -16.37 9.14 -27.49
N THR A 63 -16.21 8.28 -26.49
CA THR A 63 -17.00 7.04 -26.35
C THR A 63 -18.27 7.23 -25.50
N GLY A 64 -18.61 8.47 -25.13
CA GLY A 64 -19.81 8.82 -24.37
C GLY A 64 -19.77 8.44 -22.90
N ARG A 65 -18.56 8.24 -22.35
CA ARG A 65 -18.38 7.92 -20.93
C ARG A 65 -18.03 9.18 -20.14
N GLU A 66 -18.84 9.53 -19.17
CA GLU A 66 -18.54 10.64 -18.26
C GLU A 66 -17.33 10.35 -17.39
N THR A 67 -16.50 11.36 -17.16
CA THR A 67 -15.29 11.26 -16.33
C THR A 67 -15.30 12.24 -15.16
N ILE A 68 -14.58 11.89 -14.10
CA ILE A 68 -14.22 12.78 -13.00
C ILE A 68 -12.71 12.87 -12.98
N ASN A 69 -12.15 14.05 -13.23
CA ASN A 69 -10.73 14.32 -13.05
C ASN A 69 -10.46 14.71 -11.59
N SER A 70 -9.82 13.83 -10.84
CA SER A 70 -9.36 14.13 -9.47
C SER A 70 -7.88 14.50 -9.41
N ASP A 71 -7.18 14.50 -10.56
CA ASP A 71 -5.76 14.83 -10.67
C ASP A 71 -4.91 14.15 -9.57
N ILE A 72 -4.11 14.90 -8.81
CA ILE A 72 -3.22 14.34 -7.79
C ILE A 72 -4.00 14.09 -6.49
N ILE A 73 -4.30 12.81 -6.24
CA ILE A 73 -4.85 12.34 -4.97
C ILE A 73 -4.23 10.98 -4.59
N PRO A 74 -4.15 10.65 -3.28
CA PRO A 74 -3.75 9.33 -2.84
C PRO A 74 -4.64 8.21 -3.40
N THR A 75 -4.05 7.05 -3.70
CA THR A 75 -4.80 5.85 -4.11
C THR A 75 -5.95 5.53 -3.14
N PRO A 76 -5.77 5.50 -1.80
CA PRO A 76 -6.88 5.30 -0.86
C PRO A 76 -7.98 6.37 -0.97
N THR A 77 -7.63 7.61 -1.25
CA THR A 77 -8.63 8.66 -1.50
C THR A 77 -9.47 8.34 -2.74
N ALA A 78 -8.85 7.88 -3.83
CA ALA A 78 -9.56 7.46 -5.03
C ALA A 78 -10.52 6.29 -4.73
N GLN A 79 -10.06 5.26 -4.02
CA GLN A 79 -10.88 4.12 -3.60
C GLN A 79 -12.09 4.56 -2.76
N PHE A 80 -11.86 5.43 -1.78
CA PHE A 80 -12.93 5.95 -0.91
C PHE A 80 -13.98 6.77 -1.68
N VAL A 81 -13.57 7.73 -2.53
CA VAL A 81 -14.53 8.60 -3.24
C VAL A 81 -15.31 7.87 -4.32
N ILE A 82 -14.76 6.81 -4.92
CA ILE A 82 -15.50 5.92 -5.84
C ILE A 82 -16.72 5.32 -5.14
N ILE A 83 -16.53 4.76 -3.95
CA ILE A 83 -17.62 4.18 -3.14
C ILE A 83 -18.61 5.27 -2.74
N LYS A 84 -18.12 6.35 -2.15
CA LYS A 84 -18.92 7.44 -1.60
C LYS A 84 -19.84 8.07 -2.65
N ASN A 85 -19.30 8.31 -3.84
CA ASN A 85 -20.02 8.98 -4.92
C ASN A 85 -20.68 8.01 -5.90
N LYS A 86 -20.57 6.69 -5.65
CA LYS A 86 -21.15 5.62 -6.49
C LYS A 86 -20.65 5.72 -7.95
N TYR A 87 -19.36 5.98 -8.14
CA TYR A 87 -18.79 5.96 -9.49
C TYR A 87 -18.71 4.55 -10.05
N ALA A 88 -18.69 4.43 -11.37
CA ALA A 88 -18.62 3.14 -12.07
C ALA A 88 -17.29 2.40 -11.84
N GLY A 89 -16.28 3.13 -11.42
CA GLY A 89 -14.92 2.66 -11.13
C GLY A 89 -13.94 3.81 -11.29
N GLY A 90 -12.65 3.49 -11.29
CA GLY A 90 -11.60 4.48 -11.49
C GLY A 90 -10.26 3.91 -11.89
N ILE A 91 -9.38 4.79 -12.37
CA ILE A 91 -8.02 4.48 -12.74
C ILE A 91 -7.09 5.46 -12.02
N VAL A 92 -6.10 4.94 -11.30
CA VAL A 92 -5.02 5.75 -10.70
C VAL A 92 -3.74 5.51 -11.49
N PHE A 93 -3.20 6.56 -12.10
CA PHE A 93 -1.92 6.52 -12.81
C PHE A 93 -0.78 6.66 -11.81
N THR A 94 -0.17 5.54 -11.49
CA THR A 94 0.92 5.41 -10.51
C THR A 94 1.71 4.12 -10.73
N ALA A 95 2.98 4.14 -10.39
CA ALA A 95 3.79 2.94 -10.24
C ALA A 95 4.14 2.67 -8.75
N SER A 96 3.39 3.25 -7.79
CA SER A 96 3.66 3.15 -6.36
C SER A 96 5.14 3.47 -6.05
N HIS A 97 5.85 2.58 -5.39
CA HIS A 97 7.23 2.75 -4.94
C HIS A 97 8.32 2.54 -6.02
N ASN A 98 7.96 2.35 -7.29
CA ASN A 98 8.95 2.31 -8.36
C ASN A 98 9.61 3.69 -8.57
N PRO A 99 10.83 3.76 -9.14
CA PRO A 99 11.49 5.02 -9.48
C PRO A 99 10.66 5.94 -10.40
N SER A 100 11.07 7.20 -10.55
CA SER A 100 10.31 8.24 -11.28
C SER A 100 10.22 8.02 -12.79
N ASP A 101 11.12 7.22 -13.37
CA ASP A 101 11.10 6.81 -14.78
C ASP A 101 10.06 5.70 -15.09
N TRP A 102 9.38 5.19 -14.06
CA TRP A 102 8.26 4.27 -14.16
C TRP A 102 6.93 4.98 -13.98
N ASN A 103 5.88 4.46 -14.64
CA ASN A 103 4.50 4.76 -14.31
C ASN A 103 3.64 3.50 -14.52
N GLY A 104 2.34 3.61 -14.25
CA GLY A 104 1.43 2.47 -14.36
C GLY A 104 -0.03 2.87 -14.23
N MET A 105 -0.90 1.86 -14.17
CA MET A 105 -2.34 2.01 -14.00
C MET A 105 -2.81 1.03 -12.92
N LYS A 106 -3.45 1.53 -11.88
CA LYS A 106 -4.22 0.75 -10.91
C LYS A 106 -5.70 0.90 -11.25
N PHE A 107 -6.40 -0.22 -11.45
CA PHE A 107 -7.82 -0.24 -11.80
C PHE A 107 -8.66 -0.52 -10.56
N ILE A 108 -9.66 0.31 -10.33
CA ILE A 108 -10.50 0.26 -9.13
C ILE A 108 -11.95 0.02 -9.55
N ASN A 109 -12.57 -1.02 -9.00
CA ASN A 109 -13.96 -1.35 -9.19
C ASN A 109 -14.91 -0.32 -8.58
N SER A 110 -16.19 -0.39 -8.94
CA SER A 110 -17.26 0.46 -8.36
C SER A 110 -17.45 0.27 -6.85
N ASN A 111 -17.00 -0.85 -6.28
CA ASN A 111 -16.96 -1.08 -4.84
C ASN A 111 -15.68 -0.58 -4.15
N GLY A 112 -14.80 0.15 -4.87
CA GLY A 112 -13.58 0.75 -4.35
C GLY A 112 -12.40 -0.21 -4.21
N THR A 113 -12.53 -1.49 -4.57
CA THR A 113 -11.43 -2.46 -4.51
C THR A 113 -10.68 -2.55 -5.83
N PHE A 114 -9.43 -2.99 -5.80
CA PHE A 114 -8.73 -3.33 -7.04
C PHE A 114 -9.39 -4.52 -7.74
N LEU A 115 -9.05 -4.70 -9.03
CA LEU A 115 -9.51 -5.86 -9.78
C LEU A 115 -8.92 -7.14 -9.17
N ASP A 116 -9.76 -8.18 -9.07
CA ASP A 116 -9.26 -9.51 -8.74
C ASP A 116 -8.68 -10.23 -9.96
N HIS A 117 -8.21 -11.46 -9.75
CA HIS A 117 -7.56 -12.24 -10.79
C HIS A 117 -8.47 -12.50 -12.02
N GLU A 118 -9.74 -12.82 -11.78
CA GLU A 118 -10.70 -13.07 -12.87
C GLU A 118 -11.06 -11.79 -13.62
N GLN A 119 -11.26 -10.70 -12.88
CA GLN A 119 -11.54 -9.40 -13.46
C GLN A 119 -10.35 -8.86 -14.26
N PHE A 120 -9.13 -9.03 -13.74
CA PHE A 120 -7.91 -8.65 -14.45
C PHE A 120 -7.71 -9.49 -15.71
N LYS A 121 -8.02 -10.79 -15.68
CA LYS A 121 -8.02 -11.65 -16.87
C LYS A 121 -9.00 -11.15 -17.92
N LYS A 122 -10.21 -10.79 -17.52
CA LYS A 122 -11.22 -10.21 -18.44
C LYS A 122 -10.73 -8.88 -19.03
N LEU A 123 -10.04 -8.05 -18.22
CA LEU A 123 -9.43 -6.81 -18.71
C LEU A 123 -8.38 -7.07 -19.78
N GLU A 124 -7.52 -8.09 -19.60
CA GLU A 124 -6.54 -8.49 -20.60
C GLU A 124 -7.20 -9.04 -21.90
N GLU A 125 -8.27 -9.83 -21.77
CA GLU A 125 -9.05 -10.31 -22.91
C GLU A 125 -9.68 -9.15 -23.68
N GLU A 126 -10.31 -8.22 -22.98
CA GLU A 126 -10.92 -7.03 -23.61
C GLU A 126 -9.87 -6.11 -24.23
N PHE A 127 -8.73 -5.90 -23.56
CA PHE A 127 -7.60 -5.15 -24.12
C PHE A 127 -7.12 -5.74 -25.46
N ASN A 128 -7.06 -7.05 -25.59
CA ASN A 128 -6.66 -7.70 -26.85
C ASN A 128 -7.68 -7.52 -27.97
N ASN A 129 -8.94 -7.35 -27.62
CA ASN A 129 -10.05 -7.12 -28.56
C ASN A 129 -10.24 -5.64 -28.92
N CYS A 130 -9.74 -4.71 -28.09
CA CYS A 130 -9.82 -3.27 -28.37
C CYS A 130 -8.96 -2.92 -29.60
N PRO A 131 -9.52 -2.18 -30.58
CA PRO A 131 -8.75 -1.70 -31.72
C PRO A 131 -7.66 -0.73 -31.26
N THR A 132 -6.61 -0.58 -32.06
CA THR A 132 -5.64 0.51 -31.87
C THR A 132 -6.35 1.83 -32.15
N ILE A 133 -6.42 2.70 -31.14
CA ILE A 133 -7.10 3.99 -31.23
C ILE A 133 -6.05 5.05 -31.50
N SER A 134 -6.13 5.73 -32.63
CA SER A 134 -5.28 6.88 -32.91
C SER A 134 -5.69 8.02 -31.98
N THR A 135 -4.81 8.39 -31.08
CA THR A 135 -4.98 9.55 -30.21
C THR A 135 -4.27 10.74 -30.84
N THR A 136 -5.03 11.56 -31.55
CA THR A 136 -4.60 12.87 -31.99
C THR A 136 -5.14 13.91 -31.02
N ILE A 137 -4.59 13.97 -29.81
CA ILE A 137 -4.87 15.09 -28.91
C ILE A 137 -3.90 16.18 -29.25
N ASP A 138 -4.43 17.36 -29.55
CA ASP A 138 -3.69 18.60 -29.46
C ASP A 138 -3.16 18.70 -28.02
N SER A 139 -1.87 18.89 -27.87
CA SER A 139 -1.15 18.90 -26.58
C SER A 139 -1.68 19.94 -25.58
N ASP A 140 -2.62 20.78 -26.01
CA ASP A 140 -3.12 21.95 -25.30
C ASP A 140 -4.52 21.79 -24.68
N LEU A 141 -5.13 20.59 -24.70
CA LEU A 141 -6.32 20.31 -23.93
C LEU A 141 -5.96 20.22 -22.43
N ILE A 142 -5.78 21.37 -21.81
CA ILE A 142 -5.68 21.50 -20.36
C ILE A 142 -7.09 21.31 -19.80
N VAL A 143 -7.35 20.20 -19.13
CA VAL A 143 -8.57 20.05 -18.34
C VAL A 143 -8.35 20.84 -17.04
N GLU A 144 -8.82 22.09 -17.02
CA GLU A 144 -8.58 23.05 -15.94
C GLU A 144 -9.32 22.71 -14.64
N GLU A 145 -10.44 21.99 -14.71
CA GLU A 145 -11.22 21.63 -13.52
C GLU A 145 -10.84 20.24 -12.98
N ASN A 146 -10.44 20.21 -11.72
CA ASN A 146 -10.24 18.96 -11.00
C ASN A 146 -10.87 19.00 -9.61
N ASP A 147 -11.31 17.84 -9.13
CA ASP A 147 -11.95 17.65 -7.84
C ASP A 147 -10.95 17.21 -6.73
N SER A 148 -9.65 17.40 -6.92
CA SER A 148 -8.61 16.85 -6.02
C SER A 148 -8.82 17.27 -4.57
N LEU A 149 -8.90 18.56 -4.29
CA LEU A 149 -9.08 19.08 -2.92
C LEU A 149 -10.40 18.60 -2.30
N LYS A 150 -11.50 18.60 -3.06
CA LYS A 150 -12.79 18.09 -2.59
C LYS A 150 -12.75 16.60 -2.27
N SER A 151 -12.06 15.81 -3.09
CA SER A 151 -11.82 14.39 -2.86
C SER A 151 -11.00 14.15 -1.60
N ILE A 152 -9.90 14.88 -1.42
CA ILE A 152 -9.04 14.83 -0.24
C ILE A 152 -9.82 15.22 1.01
N ASP A 153 -10.56 16.33 1.00
CA ASP A 153 -11.35 16.79 2.15
C ASP A 153 -12.44 15.79 2.52
N SER A 154 -13.06 15.19 1.53
CA SER A 154 -14.06 14.16 1.74
C SER A 154 -13.49 12.92 2.45
N HIS A 155 -12.28 12.49 2.08
CA HIS A 155 -11.60 11.36 2.70
C HIS A 155 -11.09 11.72 4.11
N ILE A 156 -10.46 12.88 4.30
CA ILE A 156 -10.05 13.37 5.62
C ILE A 156 -11.24 13.42 6.57
N ASN A 157 -12.37 13.98 6.13
CA ASN A 157 -13.59 14.04 6.96
C ASN A 157 -14.09 12.63 7.34
N ASN A 158 -13.97 11.64 6.45
CA ASN A 158 -14.29 10.26 6.78
C ASN A 158 -13.38 9.72 7.89
N VAL A 159 -12.06 9.88 7.76
CA VAL A 159 -11.08 9.41 8.75
C VAL A 159 -11.31 10.08 10.12
N LEU A 160 -11.54 11.40 10.13
CA LEU A 160 -11.82 12.16 11.35
C LEU A 160 -13.11 11.74 12.07
N ASN A 161 -14.05 11.13 11.37
CA ASN A 161 -15.34 10.71 11.93
C ASN A 161 -15.44 9.20 12.16
N LEU A 162 -14.34 8.44 12.01
CA LEU A 162 -14.30 7.04 12.40
C LEU A 162 -14.53 6.90 13.92
N ASN A 163 -15.39 5.97 14.32
CA ASN A 163 -15.72 5.75 15.75
C ASN A 163 -14.50 5.40 16.60
N ILE A 164 -13.44 4.89 15.97
CA ILE A 164 -12.18 4.54 16.64
C ILE A 164 -11.23 5.73 16.81
N ILE A 165 -11.55 6.89 16.29
CA ILE A 165 -10.71 8.10 16.35
C ILE A 165 -11.33 9.14 17.28
N ASN A 166 -10.63 9.44 18.35
CA ASN A 166 -11.00 10.51 19.29
C ASN A 166 -10.20 11.78 18.97
N LYS A 167 -10.76 12.62 18.11
CA LYS A 167 -10.12 13.86 17.64
C LYS A 167 -9.73 14.80 18.78
N GLU A 168 -10.60 14.98 19.77
CA GLU A 168 -10.37 15.92 20.87
C GLU A 168 -9.18 15.44 21.72
N MET A 169 -9.11 14.13 22.00
CA MET A 169 -7.99 13.56 22.76
C MET A 169 -6.64 13.73 22.02
N ILE A 170 -6.62 13.54 20.70
CA ILE A 170 -5.40 13.75 19.90
C ILE A 170 -5.03 15.24 19.93
N LYS A 171 -6.00 16.14 19.72
CA LYS A 171 -5.82 17.58 19.70
C LYS A 171 -5.26 18.13 21.00
N ASP A 172 -5.72 17.61 22.14
CA ASP A 172 -5.25 18.03 23.47
C ASP A 172 -3.77 17.73 23.69
N ARG A 173 -3.21 16.72 22.98
CA ARG A 173 -1.80 16.35 23.08
C ARG A 173 -0.86 17.28 22.33
N LYS A 174 -1.34 17.95 21.29
CA LYS A 174 -0.54 18.85 20.44
C LYS A 174 0.77 18.21 19.96
N HIS A 175 0.67 16.96 19.50
CA HIS A 175 1.84 16.23 19.02
C HIS A 175 2.58 17.00 17.93
N LYS A 176 3.91 17.06 18.05
CA LYS A 176 4.78 17.56 16.99
C LYS A 176 5.14 16.41 16.06
N VAL A 177 4.76 16.51 14.79
CA VAL A 177 4.87 15.45 13.80
C VAL A 177 5.69 15.90 12.60
N VAL A 178 6.70 15.15 12.22
CA VAL A 178 7.38 15.36 10.93
C VAL A 178 6.74 14.45 9.89
N VAL A 179 6.40 14.97 8.71
CA VAL A 179 5.89 14.18 7.59
C VAL A 179 6.84 14.24 6.40
N ASP A 180 7.10 13.07 5.81
CA ASP A 180 7.84 12.88 4.57
C ASP A 180 6.92 12.21 3.55
N CYS A 181 6.31 13.01 2.69
CA CYS A 181 5.37 12.55 1.67
C CYS A 181 6.07 12.16 0.35
N VAL A 182 7.39 12.07 0.35
CA VAL A 182 8.22 11.75 -0.85
C VAL A 182 7.90 12.62 -2.07
N ASN A 183 7.41 13.84 -1.88
CA ASN A 183 6.82 14.71 -2.90
C ASN A 183 5.67 14.04 -3.69
N GLY A 184 5.00 13.06 -3.09
CA GLY A 184 3.95 12.25 -3.68
C GLY A 184 2.54 12.77 -3.44
N ALA A 185 1.55 11.94 -3.74
CA ALA A 185 0.13 12.31 -3.69
C ALA A 185 -0.40 12.65 -2.29
N THR A 186 0.30 12.24 -1.23
CA THR A 186 -0.06 12.57 0.16
C THR A 186 0.40 13.95 0.62
N SER A 187 1.16 14.70 -0.18
CA SER A 187 1.77 16.01 0.20
C SER A 187 0.76 17.06 0.69
N VAL A 188 -0.49 16.96 0.29
CA VAL A 188 -1.60 17.77 0.82
C VAL A 188 -2.44 16.99 1.84
N ALA A 189 -2.77 15.74 1.54
CA ALA A 189 -3.75 14.97 2.31
C ALA A 189 -3.26 14.66 3.74
N LEU A 190 -2.04 14.15 3.89
CA LEU A 190 -1.52 13.74 5.20
C LEU A 190 -1.25 14.95 6.11
N PRO A 191 -0.52 16.01 5.69
CA PRO A 191 -0.36 17.20 6.52
C PRO A 191 -1.70 17.80 6.96
N LYS A 192 -2.66 17.95 6.04
CA LYS A 192 -3.98 18.50 6.33
C LYS A 192 -4.78 17.67 7.34
N LEU A 193 -4.71 16.33 7.24
CA LEU A 193 -5.31 15.44 8.25
C LEU A 193 -4.71 15.70 9.64
N LEU A 194 -3.37 15.75 9.73
CA LEU A 194 -2.66 15.93 11.00
C LEU A 194 -2.91 17.31 11.62
N GLU A 195 -2.95 18.36 10.80
CA GLU A 195 -3.32 19.71 11.22
C GLU A 195 -4.77 19.73 11.77
N ASN A 196 -5.72 19.02 11.14
CA ASN A 196 -7.08 18.88 11.64
C ASN A 196 -7.17 18.07 12.95
N LEU A 197 -6.21 17.18 13.20
CA LEU A 197 -6.04 16.48 14.46
C LEU A 197 -5.30 17.30 15.53
N GLY A 198 -4.96 18.57 15.24
CA GLY A 198 -4.32 19.51 16.17
C GLY A 198 -2.82 19.31 16.35
N CYS A 199 -2.16 18.61 15.44
CA CYS A 199 -0.71 18.43 15.47
C CYS A 199 0.04 19.68 14.98
N ASP A 200 1.25 19.88 15.52
CA ASP A 200 2.26 20.80 14.98
C ASP A 200 3.03 20.04 13.88
N VAL A 201 2.77 20.36 12.60
CA VAL A 201 3.24 19.58 11.45
C VAL A 201 4.43 20.22 10.76
N ILE A 202 5.53 19.47 10.71
CA ILE A 202 6.73 19.84 9.98
C ILE A 202 6.80 19.00 8.71
N LYS A 203 6.88 19.66 7.56
CA LYS A 203 6.85 19.03 6.24
C LYS A 203 8.26 18.91 5.65
N ILE A 204 8.63 17.72 5.18
CA ILE A 204 9.80 17.51 4.32
C ILE A 204 9.35 16.68 3.11
N ASN A 205 9.95 16.91 1.94
CA ASN A 205 9.56 16.22 0.71
C ASN A 205 8.03 16.18 0.53
N SER A 206 7.36 17.32 0.72
CA SER A 206 5.90 17.43 0.71
C SER A 206 5.40 18.47 -0.29
N ASP A 207 6.13 18.67 -1.37
CA ASP A 207 5.72 19.46 -2.52
C ASP A 207 5.16 18.53 -3.59
N TYR A 208 4.17 18.98 -4.37
CA TYR A 208 3.75 18.24 -5.55
C TYR A 208 4.84 18.34 -6.62
N ASN A 209 5.77 17.40 -6.58
CA ASN A 209 6.93 17.40 -7.45
C ASN A 209 7.24 15.97 -7.93
N GLU A 210 7.56 15.82 -9.22
CA GLU A 210 7.98 14.55 -9.82
C GLU A 210 9.32 14.02 -9.29
N ASN A 211 10.16 14.93 -8.79
CA ASN A 211 11.43 14.57 -8.18
C ASN A 211 11.18 14.11 -6.75
N PHE A 212 11.11 12.83 -6.58
CA PHE A 212 11.01 12.24 -5.26
C PHE A 212 12.22 12.67 -4.41
N GLY A 213 11.96 13.31 -3.27
CA GLY A 213 13.01 13.82 -2.39
C GLY A 213 13.90 12.74 -1.77
N ARG A 214 13.49 11.47 -1.89
CA ARG A 214 14.22 10.26 -1.48
C ARG A 214 13.83 9.08 -2.38
N SER A 215 14.47 7.92 -2.17
CA SER A 215 13.96 6.67 -2.75
C SER A 215 12.50 6.44 -2.34
N PRO A 216 11.60 6.12 -3.28
CA PRO A 216 10.15 6.17 -3.05
C PRO A 216 9.61 5.12 -2.07
N GLU A 217 10.29 4.00 -1.88
CA GLU A 217 9.88 2.99 -0.90
C GLU A 217 10.21 3.44 0.52
N PRO A 218 9.23 3.52 1.46
CA PRO A 218 9.44 4.05 2.81
C PRO A 218 10.02 3.00 3.78
N ILE A 219 11.13 2.35 3.40
CA ILE A 219 11.86 1.39 4.23
C ILE A 219 12.98 2.06 5.03
N PRO A 220 13.45 1.49 6.15
CA PRO A 220 14.38 2.13 7.08
C PRO A 220 15.60 2.79 6.43
N LYS A 221 16.23 2.14 5.45
CA LYS A 221 17.42 2.68 4.77
C LYS A 221 17.17 3.97 3.98
N ASN A 222 15.91 4.27 3.65
CA ASN A 222 15.51 5.41 2.84
C ASN A 222 14.99 6.59 3.69
N LEU A 223 14.94 6.47 5.03
CA LEU A 223 14.32 7.44 5.93
C LEU A 223 15.31 8.33 6.70
N SER A 224 16.57 8.40 6.27
CA SER A 224 17.60 9.19 6.98
C SER A 224 17.26 10.68 7.12
N GLN A 225 16.63 11.28 6.10
CA GLN A 225 16.17 12.67 6.15
C GLN A 225 15.07 12.87 7.20
N LEU A 226 14.09 11.95 7.24
CA LEU A 226 13.02 11.97 8.23
C LEU A 226 13.57 11.78 9.65
N SER A 227 14.49 10.82 9.82
CA SER A 227 15.19 10.59 11.11
C SER A 227 15.87 11.85 11.61
N ALA A 228 16.66 12.52 10.76
CA ALA A 228 17.33 13.77 11.10
C ALA A 228 16.33 14.89 11.43
N ALA A 229 15.24 15.01 10.66
CA ALA A 229 14.22 16.03 10.88
C ALA A 229 13.47 15.82 12.20
N VAL A 230 13.15 14.57 12.58
CA VAL A 230 12.54 14.25 13.88
C VAL A 230 13.45 14.70 15.04
N ILE A 231 14.75 14.37 14.99
CA ILE A 231 15.71 14.74 16.03
C ILE A 231 15.87 16.26 16.10
N ASN A 232 16.12 16.92 14.97
CA ASN A 232 16.42 18.36 14.91
C ASN A 232 15.26 19.23 15.40
N ASN A 233 14.05 18.75 15.27
CA ASN A 233 12.85 19.47 15.67
C ASN A 233 12.27 19.01 17.02
N ASN A 234 12.91 18.02 17.69
CA ASN A 234 12.37 17.37 18.89
C ASN A 234 10.92 16.92 18.68
N ALA A 235 10.65 16.26 17.55
CA ALA A 235 9.32 15.80 17.22
C ALA A 235 8.96 14.50 17.97
N ASP A 236 7.67 14.29 18.24
CA ASP A 236 7.16 13.12 18.94
C ASP A 236 7.18 11.89 18.04
N ILE A 237 7.04 12.09 16.72
CA ILE A 237 6.94 11.02 15.73
C ILE A 237 7.24 11.56 14.32
N GLY A 238 7.74 10.69 13.45
CA GLY A 238 7.86 10.93 12.01
C GLY A 238 7.01 9.94 11.21
N PHE A 239 6.31 10.43 10.18
CA PHE A 239 5.56 9.61 9.23
C PHE A 239 6.15 9.72 7.82
N ALA A 240 6.32 8.58 7.14
CA ALA A 240 6.74 8.52 5.74
C ALA A 240 5.74 7.72 4.91
N THR A 241 5.37 8.23 3.74
CA THR A 241 4.51 7.52 2.78
C THR A 241 5.26 7.14 1.51
N ASP A 242 4.71 6.25 0.71
CA ASP A 242 5.12 6.06 -0.68
C ASP A 242 4.38 7.04 -1.61
N PRO A 243 4.76 7.14 -2.91
CA PRO A 243 4.24 8.17 -3.81
C PRO A 243 2.72 8.23 -3.97
N ASP A 244 2.03 7.12 -3.89
CA ASP A 244 0.58 7.06 -4.02
C ASP A 244 -0.17 6.85 -2.70
N GLY A 245 0.57 6.81 -1.57
CA GLY A 245 0.04 6.95 -0.23
C GLY A 245 -0.75 5.77 0.30
N ASP A 246 -0.52 4.58 -0.21
CA ASP A 246 -1.14 3.36 0.31
C ASP A 246 -0.31 2.70 1.42
N ARG A 247 0.93 3.20 1.71
CA ARG A 247 1.83 2.71 2.76
C ARG A 247 2.22 3.83 3.71
N LEU A 248 2.39 3.46 4.99
CA LEU A 248 2.88 4.34 6.06
C LEU A 248 4.02 3.65 6.82
N SER A 249 5.13 4.35 6.97
CA SER A 249 6.23 3.96 7.86
C SER A 249 6.44 5.00 8.95
N ILE A 250 6.99 4.55 10.08
CA ILE A 250 7.11 5.36 11.29
C ILE A 250 8.59 5.51 11.67
N VAL A 251 8.96 6.72 12.06
CA VAL A 251 10.22 7.03 12.77
C VAL A 251 9.87 7.47 14.18
N ASP A 252 10.54 6.90 15.18
CA ASP A 252 10.28 7.22 16.58
C ASP A 252 10.85 8.59 16.98
N ASN A 253 10.52 9.02 18.21
CA ASN A 253 10.97 10.30 18.78
C ASN A 253 12.50 10.39 19.01
N GLN A 254 13.23 9.31 18.82
CA GLN A 254 14.71 9.25 18.88
C GLN A 254 15.33 9.24 17.47
N GLY A 255 14.51 9.29 16.42
CA GLY A 255 14.95 9.25 15.03
C GLY A 255 15.22 7.84 14.49
N ASN A 256 14.77 6.79 15.17
CA ASN A 256 14.93 5.42 14.70
C ASN A 256 13.75 5.01 13.81
N PRO A 257 13.96 4.59 12.56
CA PRO A 257 12.93 3.98 11.74
C PRO A 257 12.48 2.65 12.35
N LEU A 258 11.19 2.49 12.61
CA LEU A 258 10.64 1.30 13.29
C LEU A 258 10.41 0.10 12.36
N GLY A 259 10.58 0.28 11.05
CA GLY A 259 10.27 -0.71 10.03
C GLY A 259 8.79 -0.66 9.58
N GLU A 260 8.57 -1.01 8.34
CA GLU A 260 7.26 -0.92 7.69
C GLU A 260 6.20 -1.85 8.33
N GLU A 261 6.62 -2.96 8.91
CA GLU A 261 5.74 -3.94 9.58
C GLU A 261 5.09 -3.36 10.86
N THR A 262 5.76 -2.38 11.48
CA THR A 262 5.35 -1.82 12.78
C THR A 262 4.04 -1.05 12.68
N THR A 263 3.78 -0.39 11.57
CA THR A 263 2.55 0.39 11.38
C THR A 263 1.30 -0.48 11.58
N LEU A 264 1.24 -1.62 10.89
CA LEU A 264 0.11 -2.55 11.03
C LEU A 264 0.06 -3.13 12.45
N GLY A 265 1.22 -3.49 13.03
CA GLY A 265 1.30 -4.02 14.41
C GLY A 265 0.72 -3.06 15.44
N LEU A 266 1.05 -1.77 15.37
CA LEU A 266 0.49 -0.72 16.24
C LEU A 266 -1.02 -0.55 16.05
N CYS A 267 -1.49 -0.56 14.80
CA CYS A 267 -2.92 -0.47 14.50
C CYS A 267 -3.70 -1.67 15.06
N VAL A 268 -3.18 -2.89 14.88
CA VAL A 268 -3.77 -4.11 15.45
C VAL A 268 -3.79 -4.05 16.97
N PHE A 269 -2.68 -3.63 17.59
CA PHE A 269 -2.60 -3.48 19.03
C PHE A 269 -3.64 -2.48 19.56
N TYR A 270 -3.72 -1.29 18.96
CA TYR A 270 -4.67 -0.26 19.34
C TYR A 270 -6.12 -0.77 19.29
N ILE A 271 -6.50 -1.28 18.13
CA ILE A 271 -7.89 -1.70 17.90
C ILE A 271 -8.26 -2.85 18.83
N LEU A 272 -7.43 -3.88 18.94
CA LEU A 272 -7.75 -5.03 19.79
C LEU A 272 -7.70 -4.70 21.30
N LYS A 273 -6.89 -3.71 21.70
CA LYS A 273 -6.84 -3.28 23.11
C LYS A 273 -8.08 -2.51 23.52
N TYR A 274 -8.51 -1.55 22.69
CA TYR A 274 -9.52 -0.57 23.08
C TYR A 274 -10.92 -0.87 22.54
N PHE A 275 -11.07 -1.65 21.45
CA PHE A 275 -12.34 -1.95 20.80
C PHE A 275 -12.64 -3.45 20.81
N LYS A 276 -13.27 -3.92 21.92
CA LYS A 276 -13.50 -5.35 22.15
C LYS A 276 -14.39 -6.01 21.09
N GLU A 277 -15.25 -5.26 20.44
CA GLU A 277 -16.10 -5.73 19.34
C GLU A 277 -15.31 -6.25 18.15
N TYR A 278 -14.14 -5.66 17.86
CA TYR A 278 -13.25 -6.11 16.78
C TYR A 278 -12.64 -7.49 17.05
N ARG A 279 -12.49 -7.90 18.31
CA ARG A 279 -11.88 -9.21 18.67
C ARG A 279 -12.67 -10.41 18.17
N LYS A 280 -13.95 -10.21 17.82
CA LYS A 280 -14.83 -11.27 17.27
C LYS A 280 -14.57 -11.52 15.78
N HIS A 281 -13.86 -10.62 15.11
CA HIS A 281 -13.57 -10.65 13.70
C HIS A 281 -12.10 -10.99 13.47
N PRO A 282 -11.76 -11.83 12.50
CA PRO A 282 -10.36 -12.17 12.26
C PRO A 282 -9.56 -10.95 11.77
N ILE A 283 -8.29 -10.89 12.17
CA ILE A 283 -7.32 -10.02 11.49
C ILE A 283 -6.83 -10.76 10.25
N VAL A 284 -6.85 -10.09 9.10
CA VAL A 284 -6.42 -10.69 7.81
C VAL A 284 -5.19 -9.99 7.27
N THR A 285 -4.15 -10.78 6.98
CA THR A 285 -2.90 -10.26 6.40
C THR A 285 -2.40 -11.17 5.28
N ASN A 286 -1.34 -10.75 4.56
CA ASN A 286 -0.70 -11.64 3.62
C ASN A 286 0.36 -12.56 4.29
N LEU A 287 0.83 -13.56 3.55
CA LEU A 287 1.81 -14.56 4.02
C LEU A 287 3.15 -13.94 4.47
N SER A 288 3.57 -12.83 3.87
CA SER A 288 4.85 -12.18 4.18
C SER A 288 4.77 -11.16 5.33
N THR A 289 3.59 -10.93 5.91
CA THR A 289 3.43 -10.03 7.06
C THR A 289 4.04 -10.62 8.32
N SER A 290 4.65 -9.77 9.15
CA SER A 290 5.32 -10.13 10.40
C SER A 290 4.44 -10.92 11.38
N LEU A 291 5.08 -11.72 12.23
CA LEU A 291 4.46 -12.40 13.37
C LEU A 291 3.97 -11.41 14.44
N VAL A 292 4.48 -10.16 14.47
CA VAL A 292 4.04 -9.14 15.44
C VAL A 292 2.53 -9.04 15.51
N SER A 293 1.86 -8.85 14.36
CA SER A 293 0.39 -8.73 14.30
C SER A 293 -0.32 -10.01 14.75
N GLU A 294 0.22 -11.19 14.43
CA GLU A 294 -0.32 -12.47 14.83
C GLU A 294 -0.19 -12.70 16.34
N GLN A 295 0.97 -12.38 16.93
CA GLN A 295 1.18 -12.52 18.38
C GLN A 295 0.30 -11.56 19.18
N ILE A 296 0.11 -10.33 18.69
CA ILE A 296 -0.84 -9.40 19.28
C ILE A 296 -2.26 -9.98 19.21
N SER A 297 -2.67 -10.53 18.07
CA SER A 297 -3.99 -11.14 17.91
C SER A 297 -4.20 -12.32 18.88
N LYS A 298 -3.19 -13.19 19.04
CA LYS A 298 -3.19 -14.29 20.01
C LYS A 298 -3.35 -13.77 21.45
N LYS A 299 -2.66 -12.69 21.84
CA LYS A 299 -2.76 -12.07 23.16
C LYS A 299 -4.20 -11.62 23.48
N PHE A 300 -4.95 -11.18 22.46
CA PHE A 300 -6.34 -10.73 22.63
C PHE A 300 -7.38 -11.80 22.27
N ASN A 301 -6.98 -13.06 22.04
CA ASN A 301 -7.84 -14.17 21.63
C ASN A 301 -8.63 -13.85 20.34
N THR A 302 -7.99 -13.20 19.39
CA THR A 302 -8.57 -12.80 18.10
C THR A 302 -8.07 -13.74 17.02
N PRO A 303 -8.95 -14.30 16.16
CA PRO A 303 -8.53 -15.14 15.03
C PRO A 303 -7.61 -14.36 14.08
N PHE A 304 -6.63 -15.04 13.49
CA PHE A 304 -5.68 -14.47 12.55
C PHE A 304 -5.60 -15.33 11.29
N ILE A 305 -5.71 -14.70 10.12
CA ILE A 305 -5.77 -15.38 8.82
C ILE A 305 -4.73 -14.78 7.88
N ARG A 306 -4.00 -15.65 7.18
CA ARG A 306 -3.03 -15.25 6.15
C ARG A 306 -3.52 -15.64 4.77
N THR A 307 -3.21 -14.79 3.77
CA THR A 307 -3.55 -14.97 2.35
C THR A 307 -2.30 -14.92 1.48
N ALA A 308 -2.44 -15.28 0.22
CA ALA A 308 -1.43 -14.94 -0.80
C ALA A 308 -1.11 -13.43 -0.79
N VAL A 309 0.10 -13.08 -1.24
CA VAL A 309 0.56 -11.68 -1.30
C VAL A 309 -0.26 -10.90 -2.33
N GLY A 310 -0.60 -9.66 -1.98
CA GLY A 310 -1.36 -8.72 -2.80
C GLY A 310 -2.61 -8.24 -2.07
N GLU A 311 -2.81 -6.92 -2.08
CA GLU A 311 -3.90 -6.24 -1.37
C GLU A 311 -5.27 -6.88 -1.65
N ILE A 312 -5.59 -7.15 -2.92
CA ILE A 312 -6.90 -7.70 -3.27
C ILE A 312 -7.16 -9.10 -2.66
N ASN A 313 -6.12 -9.90 -2.44
CA ASN A 313 -6.25 -11.20 -1.78
C ASN A 313 -6.61 -11.02 -0.30
N VAL A 314 -6.00 -10.02 0.36
CA VAL A 314 -6.34 -9.63 1.74
C VAL A 314 -7.78 -9.13 1.79
N VAL A 315 -8.14 -8.20 0.92
CA VAL A 315 -9.49 -7.60 0.87
C VAL A 315 -10.57 -8.65 0.65
N LYS A 316 -10.42 -9.54 -0.34
CA LYS A 316 -11.38 -10.62 -0.58
C LYS A 316 -11.54 -11.57 0.61
N ARG A 317 -10.44 -11.85 1.28
CA ARG A 317 -10.51 -12.67 2.48
C ARG A 317 -11.19 -11.93 3.64
N MET A 318 -10.93 -10.63 3.77
CA MET A 318 -11.64 -9.78 4.74
C MET A 318 -13.15 -9.78 4.50
N GLU A 319 -13.58 -9.63 3.25
CA GLU A 319 -15.01 -9.68 2.88
C GLU A 319 -15.62 -11.05 3.23
N LYS A 320 -14.95 -12.13 2.82
CA LYS A 320 -15.41 -13.52 3.05
C LYS A 320 -15.57 -13.85 4.52
N GLU A 321 -14.63 -13.44 5.36
CA GLU A 321 -14.58 -13.78 6.79
C GLU A 321 -15.26 -12.72 7.68
N GLY A 322 -15.76 -11.64 7.08
CA GLY A 322 -16.34 -10.52 7.84
C GLY A 322 -15.31 -9.76 8.67
N SER A 323 -14.03 -9.74 8.25
CA SER A 323 -12.96 -9.02 8.93
C SER A 323 -13.17 -7.50 8.85
N LEU A 324 -12.84 -6.81 9.93
CA LEU A 324 -12.91 -5.33 10.01
C LEU A 324 -11.54 -4.68 9.87
N LEU A 325 -10.46 -5.41 10.19
CA LEU A 325 -9.08 -4.93 10.14
C LEU A 325 -8.18 -5.93 9.45
N GLY A 326 -7.37 -5.44 8.54
CA GLY A 326 -6.36 -6.23 7.85
C GLY A 326 -5.21 -5.35 7.35
N GLY A 327 -4.38 -5.92 6.50
CA GLY A 327 -3.28 -5.18 5.89
C GLY A 327 -2.13 -6.04 5.42
N GLU A 328 -1.07 -5.37 5.03
CA GLU A 328 0.17 -5.99 4.58
C GLU A 328 1.36 -5.42 5.34
N GLY A 329 2.39 -6.23 5.54
CA GLY A 329 3.62 -5.88 6.24
C GLY A 329 4.54 -4.87 5.55
N ASN A 330 4.01 -4.13 4.59
CA ASN A 330 4.68 -3.06 3.88
C ASN A 330 4.21 -1.66 4.32
N GLY A 331 3.58 -1.57 5.50
CA GLY A 331 2.98 -0.34 6.04
C GLY A 331 1.54 -0.10 5.61
N GLY A 332 0.92 -1.05 4.90
CA GLY A 332 -0.46 -0.93 4.41
C GLY A 332 -1.49 -1.40 5.43
N VAL A 333 -2.31 -0.49 5.95
CA VAL A 333 -3.41 -0.77 6.89
C VAL A 333 -4.73 -0.72 6.14
N ILE A 334 -5.59 -1.72 6.33
CA ILE A 334 -6.93 -1.78 5.75
C ILE A 334 -7.93 -1.78 6.88
N LEU A 335 -8.77 -0.76 6.97
CA LEU A 335 -9.86 -0.65 7.94
C LEU A 335 -11.18 -0.58 7.19
N LYS A 336 -12.01 -1.61 7.31
CA LYS A 336 -13.28 -1.73 6.59
C LYS A 336 -14.24 -0.56 6.86
N ASP A 337 -14.22 0.00 8.07
CA ASP A 337 -15.08 1.12 8.45
C ASP A 337 -14.74 2.41 7.69
N SER A 338 -13.55 2.51 7.10
CA SER A 338 -13.19 3.54 6.14
C SER A 338 -13.47 3.09 4.71
N HIS A 339 -12.69 2.14 4.24
CA HIS A 339 -12.86 1.46 2.95
C HIS A 339 -11.98 0.20 2.89
N LEU A 340 -12.20 -0.64 1.89
CA LEU A 340 -11.41 -1.86 1.67
C LEU A 340 -10.21 -1.61 0.75
N GLY A 341 -9.23 -0.89 1.25
CA GLY A 341 -7.95 -0.60 0.62
C GLY A 341 -6.92 -0.16 1.66
N ARG A 342 -5.62 -0.29 1.34
CA ARG A 342 -4.55 0.16 2.22
C ARG A 342 -4.53 1.68 2.28
N ASP A 343 -4.39 2.23 3.49
CA ASP A 343 -4.60 3.66 3.75
C ASP A 343 -3.62 4.22 4.78
N SER A 344 -2.72 5.07 4.32
CA SER A 344 -1.75 5.75 5.18
C SER A 344 -2.40 6.79 6.10
N LEU A 345 -3.50 7.43 5.67
CA LEU A 345 -4.21 8.42 6.47
C LEU A 345 -4.88 7.77 7.68
N VAL A 346 -5.57 6.64 7.45
CA VAL A 346 -6.16 5.82 8.52
C VAL A 346 -5.08 5.32 9.47
N GLY A 347 -3.96 4.80 8.94
CA GLY A 347 -2.83 4.34 9.74
C GLY A 347 -2.27 5.43 10.64
N ALA A 348 -2.04 6.65 10.11
CA ALA A 348 -1.52 7.78 10.87
C ALA A 348 -2.49 8.23 11.98
N ALA A 349 -3.79 8.33 11.68
CA ALA A 349 -4.80 8.71 12.66
C ALA A 349 -4.90 7.69 13.80
N ILE A 350 -4.86 6.39 13.51
CA ILE A 350 -4.87 5.32 14.52
C ILE A 350 -3.63 5.40 15.42
N VAL A 351 -2.44 5.57 14.85
CA VAL A 351 -1.18 5.65 15.63
C VAL A 351 -1.18 6.88 16.52
N LEU A 352 -1.63 8.04 16.04
CA LEU A 352 -1.74 9.24 16.88
C LEU A 352 -2.78 9.06 18.01
N ASN A 353 -3.88 8.39 17.73
CA ASN A 353 -4.88 8.13 18.76
C ASN A 353 -4.35 7.16 19.83
N LEU A 354 -3.55 6.17 19.44
CA LEU A 354 -2.84 5.28 20.36
C LEU A 354 -1.89 6.07 21.27
N LEU A 355 -1.06 6.95 20.70
CA LEU A 355 -0.16 7.84 21.45
C LEU A 355 -0.94 8.75 22.42
N ALA A 356 -2.07 9.28 21.99
CA ALA A 356 -2.89 10.15 22.82
C ALA A 356 -3.48 9.43 24.03
N ILE A 357 -3.90 8.17 23.88
CA ILE A 357 -4.47 7.37 24.97
C ILE A 357 -3.38 6.85 25.92
N GLU A 358 -2.31 6.27 25.38
CA GLU A 358 -1.26 5.63 26.21
C GLU A 358 -0.42 6.64 26.98
N THR A 359 -0.30 7.87 26.51
CA THR A 359 0.46 8.96 27.14
C THR A 359 1.95 8.70 27.31
N ILE A 360 2.49 7.76 26.53
CA ILE A 360 3.91 7.38 26.48
C ILE A 360 4.50 7.69 25.10
N LYS A 361 5.81 7.66 24.98
CA LYS A 361 6.50 7.92 23.72
C LYS A 361 6.37 6.75 22.76
N ILE A 362 6.47 7.02 21.46
CA ILE A 362 6.33 5.98 20.43
C ILE A 362 7.41 4.89 20.53
N ASN A 363 8.64 5.22 20.92
CA ASN A 363 9.69 4.23 21.17
C ASN A 363 9.32 3.27 22.32
N GLU A 364 8.68 3.76 23.39
CA GLU A 364 8.24 2.93 24.52
C GLU A 364 7.07 2.02 24.09
N LEU A 365 6.15 2.52 23.27
CA LEU A 365 5.09 1.69 22.67
C LEU A 365 5.67 0.59 21.79
N PHE A 366 6.63 0.95 20.93
CA PHE A 366 7.31 -0.03 20.08
C PHE A 366 8.03 -1.08 20.90
N ASP A 367 8.68 -0.70 22.01
CA ASP A 367 9.38 -1.65 22.89
C ASP A 367 8.45 -2.63 23.61
N ALA A 368 7.19 -2.25 23.81
CA ALA A 368 6.17 -3.12 24.38
C ALA A 368 5.55 -4.14 23.40
N LEU A 369 5.80 -3.98 22.09
CA LEU A 369 5.36 -4.95 21.08
C LEU A 369 6.26 -6.20 21.06
N PRO A 370 5.74 -7.34 20.58
CA PRO A 370 6.56 -8.52 20.28
C PRO A 370 7.71 -8.14 19.33
N LYS A 371 8.91 -8.66 19.58
CA LYS A 371 10.11 -8.34 18.78
C LYS A 371 10.42 -9.46 17.81
N TYR A 372 10.33 -9.14 16.53
CA TYR A 372 10.71 -10.02 15.42
C TYR A 372 11.56 -9.25 14.41
N TYR A 373 12.41 -9.96 13.70
CA TYR A 373 13.35 -9.38 12.73
C TYR A 373 13.20 -10.06 11.39
N ILE A 374 12.80 -9.29 10.38
CA ILE A 374 12.67 -9.76 9.01
C ILE A 374 13.99 -9.55 8.26
N HIS A 375 14.39 -10.57 7.52
CA HIS A 375 15.48 -10.48 6.54
C HIS A 375 14.96 -10.82 5.14
N LYS A 376 15.19 -9.90 4.19
CA LYS A 376 14.76 -10.02 2.80
C LYS A 376 15.99 -10.25 1.90
N SER A 377 15.93 -11.22 1.03
CA SER A 377 17.00 -11.56 0.07
C SER A 377 16.42 -12.05 -1.25
N SER A 378 17.27 -12.21 -2.26
CA SER A 378 16.89 -12.80 -3.53
C SER A 378 18.02 -13.63 -4.12
N VAL A 379 17.64 -14.59 -4.97
CA VAL A 379 18.57 -15.45 -5.74
C VAL A 379 18.10 -15.48 -7.18
N ALA A 380 19.03 -15.39 -8.14
CA ALA A 380 18.70 -15.52 -9.56
C ALA A 380 18.10 -16.92 -9.85
N LEU A 381 16.97 -16.95 -10.52
CA LEU A 381 16.35 -18.18 -10.98
C LEU A 381 17.11 -18.66 -12.24
N LYS A 382 17.75 -19.84 -12.13
CA LYS A 382 18.50 -20.47 -13.22
C LYS A 382 17.86 -21.82 -13.53
N PRO A 383 18.03 -22.39 -14.76
CA PRO A 383 17.48 -23.72 -15.10
C PRO A 383 17.81 -24.79 -14.08
N LYS A 384 19.03 -24.78 -13.53
CA LYS A 384 19.47 -25.77 -12.53
C LYS A 384 18.71 -25.75 -11.20
N ASN A 385 18.04 -24.66 -10.88
CA ASN A 385 17.28 -24.49 -9.64
C ASN A 385 15.76 -24.29 -9.88
N GLU A 386 15.24 -24.71 -11.04
CA GLU A 386 13.81 -24.71 -11.32
C GLU A 386 13.02 -25.65 -10.39
N ASN A 387 13.63 -26.74 -9.95
CA ASN A 387 13.06 -27.72 -9.02
C ASN A 387 13.27 -27.39 -7.54
N PHE A 388 13.51 -26.12 -7.21
CA PHE A 388 13.79 -25.70 -5.83
C PHE A 388 12.68 -26.10 -4.86
N GLU A 389 11.42 -26.08 -5.30
CA GLU A 389 10.26 -26.37 -4.45
C GLU A 389 10.35 -27.78 -3.85
N ASN A 390 10.68 -28.79 -4.65
CA ASN A 390 10.82 -30.17 -4.17
C ASN A 390 11.98 -30.32 -3.19
N LYS A 391 13.15 -29.74 -3.49
CA LYS A 391 14.31 -29.76 -2.60
C LYS A 391 14.00 -29.14 -1.24
N ILE A 392 13.33 -27.98 -1.25
CA ILE A 392 12.96 -27.29 -0.02
C ILE A 392 11.94 -28.10 0.77
N LYS A 393 10.93 -28.72 0.13
CA LYS A 393 9.97 -29.59 0.81
C LYS A 393 10.62 -30.83 1.43
N GLU A 394 11.59 -31.43 0.75
CA GLU A 394 12.37 -32.54 1.29
C GLU A 394 13.16 -32.13 2.53
N TYR A 395 13.85 -30.99 2.47
CA TYR A 395 14.65 -30.48 3.59
C TYR A 395 13.79 -30.13 4.81
N PHE A 396 12.60 -29.57 4.59
CA PHE A 396 11.68 -29.11 5.63
C PHE A 396 10.48 -30.08 5.81
N ILE A 397 10.68 -31.36 5.61
CA ILE A 397 9.60 -32.38 5.60
C ILE A 397 8.84 -32.48 6.93
N GLU A 398 9.46 -32.12 8.05
CA GLU A 398 8.86 -32.13 9.38
C GLU A 398 8.17 -30.80 9.73
N ASP A 399 8.29 -29.78 8.90
CA ASP A 399 7.76 -28.45 9.12
C ASP A 399 6.39 -28.26 8.45
N GLU A 400 5.56 -27.38 9.00
CA GLU A 400 4.33 -26.94 8.34
C GLU A 400 4.68 -26.10 7.12
N ILE A 401 4.15 -26.45 5.94
CA ILE A 401 4.38 -25.72 4.69
C ILE A 401 3.04 -25.24 4.12
N ASN A 402 2.93 -23.91 3.90
CA ASN A 402 1.82 -23.32 3.18
C ASN A 402 2.25 -23.02 1.73
N GLU A 403 1.51 -23.56 0.77
CA GLU A 403 1.80 -23.49 -0.66
C GLU A 403 0.90 -22.50 -1.44
N SER A 404 0.13 -21.69 -0.77
CA SER A 404 -0.86 -20.82 -1.43
C SER A 404 -0.24 -19.65 -2.23
N ASP A 405 1.05 -19.33 -1.99
CA ASP A 405 1.83 -18.36 -2.79
C ASP A 405 3.32 -18.68 -2.67
N GLY A 406 3.82 -19.59 -3.48
CA GLY A 406 5.15 -20.16 -3.32
C GLY A 406 5.22 -21.13 -2.14
N LEU A 407 6.32 -21.12 -1.39
CA LEU A 407 6.49 -21.97 -0.20
C LEU A 407 6.68 -21.09 1.05
N LYS A 408 5.79 -21.19 2.01
CA LYS A 408 6.02 -20.63 3.34
C LYS A 408 6.19 -21.75 4.35
N ILE A 409 7.41 -21.92 4.84
CA ILE A 409 7.79 -22.82 5.93
C ILE A 409 7.46 -22.10 7.25
N ILE A 410 6.68 -22.74 8.12
CA ILE A 410 6.18 -22.18 9.36
C ILE A 410 6.70 -22.99 10.53
N ARG A 411 7.36 -22.31 11.48
CA ARG A 411 7.82 -22.87 12.75
C ARG A 411 7.33 -22.02 13.91
N GLN A 412 7.50 -22.51 15.12
CA GLN A 412 7.25 -21.70 16.29
C GLN A 412 8.19 -20.49 16.31
N ASN A 413 7.60 -19.27 16.31
CA ASN A 413 8.31 -17.99 16.36
C ASN A 413 9.26 -17.68 15.19
N GLU A 414 9.23 -18.45 14.10
CA GLU A 414 9.99 -18.12 12.89
C GLU A 414 9.27 -18.65 11.63
N TRP A 415 9.56 -18.05 10.50
CA TRP A 415 9.09 -18.54 9.20
C TRP A 415 10.04 -18.14 8.07
N ILE A 416 9.95 -18.87 6.97
CA ILE A 416 10.63 -18.56 5.71
C ILE A 416 9.59 -18.58 4.58
N HIS A 417 9.55 -17.53 3.77
CA HIS A 417 8.67 -17.46 2.59
C HIS A 417 9.52 -17.32 1.33
N ILE A 418 9.36 -18.27 0.41
CA ILE A 418 10.09 -18.34 -0.84
C ILE A 418 9.10 -18.30 -1.98
N ARG A 419 9.26 -17.34 -2.89
CA ARG A 419 8.39 -17.23 -4.07
C ARG A 419 9.13 -16.71 -5.29
N LYS A 420 8.66 -17.08 -6.47
CA LYS A 420 9.12 -16.50 -7.73
C LYS A 420 8.69 -15.03 -7.81
N SER A 421 9.57 -14.18 -8.31
CA SER A 421 9.18 -12.80 -8.61
C SER A 421 8.32 -12.78 -9.88
N ASN A 422 7.23 -12.03 -9.85
CA ASN A 422 6.37 -11.83 -11.02
C ASN A 422 6.99 -10.91 -12.08
N THR A 423 8.11 -10.25 -11.75
CA THR A 423 8.67 -9.14 -12.53
C THR A 423 10.11 -9.38 -12.97
N GLU A 424 10.81 -10.29 -12.33
CA GLU A 424 12.24 -10.56 -12.54
C GLU A 424 12.52 -12.05 -12.43
N PRO A 425 13.53 -12.58 -13.14
CA PRO A 425 13.91 -14.00 -13.04
C PRO A 425 14.66 -14.30 -11.74
N ILE A 426 14.03 -14.01 -10.60
CA ILE A 426 14.59 -14.24 -9.26
C ILE A 426 13.59 -14.97 -8.35
N LEU A 427 14.13 -15.68 -7.37
CA LEU A 427 13.41 -16.14 -6.19
C LEU A 427 13.57 -15.09 -5.07
N ARG A 428 12.47 -14.62 -4.54
CA ARG A 428 12.46 -13.81 -3.33
C ARG A 428 12.42 -14.72 -2.12
N ILE A 429 13.30 -14.47 -1.16
CA ILE A 429 13.41 -15.23 0.08
C ILE A 429 13.25 -14.22 1.22
N ILE A 430 12.23 -14.42 2.03
CA ILE A 430 11.96 -13.59 3.19
C ILE A 430 11.93 -14.53 4.40
N SER A 431 12.62 -14.18 5.45
CA SER A 431 12.58 -14.90 6.72
C SER A 431 12.32 -13.97 7.88
N GLU A 432 11.75 -14.51 8.93
CA GLU A 432 11.53 -13.81 10.19
C GLU A 432 11.85 -14.72 11.36
N SER A 433 12.43 -14.13 12.42
CA SER A 433 12.67 -14.80 13.69
C SER A 433 12.85 -13.80 14.82
N GLU A 434 13.00 -14.29 16.05
CA GLU A 434 13.23 -13.46 17.25
C GLU A 434 14.64 -12.81 17.30
N SER A 435 15.54 -13.09 16.34
CA SER A 435 16.85 -12.45 16.26
C SER A 435 17.31 -12.18 14.84
N VAL A 436 18.06 -11.09 14.65
CA VAL A 436 18.67 -10.72 13.37
C VAL A 436 19.59 -11.81 12.84
N ALA A 437 20.38 -12.46 13.73
CA ALA A 437 21.28 -13.52 13.34
C ALA A 437 20.53 -14.73 12.79
N ARG A 438 19.48 -15.17 13.47
CA ARG A 438 18.67 -16.32 13.06
C ARG A 438 17.90 -16.05 11.76
N SER A 439 17.32 -14.85 11.59
CA SER A 439 16.63 -14.53 10.33
C SER A 439 17.57 -14.55 9.11
N LYS A 440 18.82 -14.11 9.27
CA LYS A 440 19.85 -14.23 8.22
C LYS A 440 20.25 -15.68 7.95
N GLU A 441 20.46 -16.47 9.02
CA GLU A 441 20.79 -17.89 8.91
C GLU A 441 19.74 -18.68 8.13
N LEU A 442 18.45 -18.44 8.40
CA LEU A 442 17.34 -19.06 7.68
C LEU A 442 17.40 -18.81 6.16
N VAL A 443 17.73 -17.58 5.75
CA VAL A 443 17.93 -17.24 4.34
C VAL A 443 19.13 -18.01 3.74
N GLU A 444 20.24 -18.10 4.47
CA GLU A 444 21.43 -18.81 3.97
C GLU A 444 21.20 -20.33 3.85
N ILE A 445 20.40 -20.93 4.74
CA ILE A 445 19.95 -22.34 4.58
C ILE A 445 19.26 -22.50 3.22
N ILE A 446 18.26 -21.66 2.92
CA ILE A 446 17.55 -21.74 1.65
C ILE A 446 18.47 -21.54 0.46
N LYS A 447 19.37 -20.56 0.52
CA LYS A 447 20.35 -20.32 -0.56
C LYS A 447 21.26 -21.52 -0.83
N ASN A 448 21.62 -22.26 0.20
CA ASN A 448 22.47 -23.45 0.08
C ASN A 448 21.70 -24.63 -0.52
N GLU A 449 20.44 -24.83 -0.13
CA GLU A 449 19.58 -25.89 -0.68
C GLU A 449 19.19 -25.64 -2.15
N ILE A 450 19.11 -24.39 -2.58
CA ILE A 450 18.77 -24.02 -3.97
C ILE A 450 19.98 -24.11 -4.92
N LYS A 451 21.23 -24.04 -4.41
CA LYS A 451 22.44 -24.13 -5.26
C LYS A 451 22.60 -25.51 -5.88
#